data_51941a1261b2947f4b9d6fd2fc87e6b1
#
_entry.id   51941a1261b2947f4b9d6fd2fc87e6b1
#
_cell.length_a   1.000
_cell.length_b   1.000
_cell.length_c   1.000
_cell.angle_alpha   90.00
_cell.angle_beta   90.00
_cell.angle_gamma   90.00
#
_symmetry.space_group_name_H-M   'P 1'
#
loop_
_entity.id
_entity.type
_entity.pdbx_description
1 polymer ?
#
loop_
_entity_poly.entity_id
_entity_poly.type
_entity_poly.pdbx_seq_one_letter_code
_entity_poly.pdbx_strand_id
1 'polypeptide(L)'
;VTTKGTTPNSSQLIFQFNHNDSLFSVHHLEAILKKGKSHIPERQKRKDQFEVEFTEKVMETNRSFRLRLTDRLDNKYERFLPIATDKEQYNVFFYPEGGSLVNGVSNRIAIKAIGNSGNTTALSLCIRDDAGDSLTVATTKTSGVGVFEIVPQNGKQYYAHCMNLYGTSKIIPLPNARSSYGLRIEATDSTFQAHLQTSTAGISQ
;
A
#
# COMPACT_ATOMS: atom_id res chain seq x y z
N VAL A 1 -9.61 9.19 -9.21
CA VAL A 1 -10.53 8.09 -9.55
C VAL A 1 -11.13 7.54 -8.28
N THR A 2 -12.44 7.52 -8.19
CA THR A 2 -13.16 6.97 -7.04
C THR A 2 -13.98 5.77 -7.49
N THR A 3 -14.00 4.69 -6.71
CA THR A 3 -14.86 3.53 -6.95
C THR A 3 -16.09 3.59 -6.06
N LYS A 4 -17.27 3.35 -6.63
CA LYS A 4 -18.52 3.25 -5.89
C LYS A 4 -19.24 1.95 -6.30
N GLY A 5 -19.52 1.08 -5.34
CA GLY A 5 -20.36 -0.10 -5.59
C GLY A 5 -21.82 0.33 -5.75
N THR A 6 -22.49 -0.12 -6.79
CA THR A 6 -23.87 0.27 -7.11
C THR A 6 -24.86 -0.90 -7.09
N THR A 7 -24.38 -2.13 -7.27
CA THR A 7 -25.18 -3.37 -7.18
C THR A 7 -24.27 -4.51 -6.71
N PRO A 8 -24.82 -5.64 -6.21
CA PRO A 8 -24.02 -6.79 -5.77
C PRO A 8 -23.04 -7.34 -6.81
N ASN A 9 -23.28 -7.11 -8.10
CA ASN A 9 -22.53 -7.70 -9.21
C ASN A 9 -21.91 -6.67 -10.17
N SER A 10 -21.89 -5.39 -9.82
CA SER A 10 -21.24 -4.35 -10.64
C SER A 10 -20.56 -3.30 -9.79
N SER A 11 -19.44 -2.81 -10.26
CA SER A 11 -18.71 -1.69 -9.65
C SER A 11 -18.60 -0.56 -10.67
N GLN A 12 -18.83 0.64 -10.19
CA GLN A 12 -18.77 1.87 -10.96
C GLN A 12 -17.47 2.59 -10.69
N LEU A 13 -16.73 2.91 -11.74
CA LEU A 13 -15.56 3.78 -11.68
C LEU A 13 -15.95 5.20 -12.06
N ILE A 14 -15.66 6.14 -11.19
CA ILE A 14 -15.89 7.56 -11.41
C ILE A 14 -14.56 8.21 -11.69
N PHE A 15 -14.40 8.79 -12.87
CA PHE A 15 -13.28 9.61 -13.27
C PHE A 15 -13.65 11.08 -13.13
N GLN A 16 -12.92 11.80 -12.32
CA GLN A 16 -13.04 13.24 -12.22
C GLN A 16 -11.74 13.87 -12.69
N PHE A 17 -11.83 14.77 -13.66
CA PHE A 17 -10.70 15.52 -14.19
C PHE A 17 -10.67 16.90 -13.53
N ASN A 18 -9.55 17.19 -12.87
CA ASN A 18 -9.27 18.52 -12.36
C ASN A 18 -8.26 19.16 -13.32
N HIS A 19 -8.61 20.28 -13.89
CA HIS A 19 -7.74 21.06 -14.77
C HIS A 19 -7.72 22.53 -14.33
N ASN A 20 -6.58 23.14 -14.48
CA ASN A 20 -6.38 24.57 -14.18
C ASN A 20 -6.65 25.46 -15.40
N ASP A 21 -6.90 24.86 -16.57
CA ASP A 21 -7.13 25.57 -17.81
C ASP A 21 -8.60 25.53 -18.19
N SER A 22 -9.22 26.70 -18.33
CA SER A 22 -10.63 26.84 -18.73
C SER A 22 -10.87 26.38 -20.18
N LEU A 23 -9.84 26.27 -21.00
CA LEU A 23 -9.91 25.80 -22.38
C LEU A 23 -9.87 24.27 -22.49
N PHE A 24 -9.38 23.58 -21.47
CA PHE A 24 -9.34 22.12 -21.45
C PHE A 24 -10.75 21.56 -21.22
N SER A 25 -11.20 20.73 -22.13
CA SER A 25 -12.47 19.99 -22.00
C SER A 25 -12.29 18.63 -22.61
N VAL A 26 -12.62 17.61 -21.85
CA VAL A 26 -12.66 16.22 -22.36
C VAL A 26 -13.76 16.11 -23.39
N HIS A 27 -13.42 15.76 -24.63
CA HIS A 27 -14.39 15.52 -25.70
C HIS A 27 -14.84 14.06 -25.72
N HIS A 28 -13.89 13.14 -25.57
CA HIS A 28 -14.13 11.71 -25.61
C HIS A 28 -13.26 10.96 -24.62
N LEU A 29 -13.84 9.95 -23.95
CA LEU A 29 -13.15 9.08 -23.02
C LEU A 29 -13.43 7.62 -23.38
N GLU A 30 -12.37 6.83 -23.50
CA GLU A 30 -12.46 5.39 -23.71
C GLU A 30 -11.76 4.64 -22.57
N ALA A 31 -12.41 3.64 -22.02
CA ALA A 31 -11.79 2.69 -21.10
C ALA A 31 -11.61 1.34 -21.81
N ILE A 32 -10.38 0.95 -22.06
CA ILE A 32 -10.01 -0.23 -22.86
C ILE A 32 -9.39 -1.28 -21.95
N LEU A 33 -9.97 -2.46 -21.89
CA LEU A 33 -9.45 -3.58 -21.12
C LEU A 33 -8.25 -4.24 -21.82
N LYS A 34 -7.29 -4.73 -21.05
CA LYS A 34 -6.07 -5.36 -21.57
C LYS A 34 -6.36 -6.67 -22.31
N LYS A 35 -7.34 -7.45 -21.83
CA LYS A 35 -7.77 -8.70 -22.46
C LYS A 35 -9.06 -8.45 -23.24
N GLY A 36 -8.95 -8.34 -24.56
CA GLY A 36 -10.06 -8.18 -25.47
C GLY A 36 -10.24 -6.75 -26.00
N LYS A 37 -10.91 -6.64 -27.16
CA LYS A 37 -11.25 -5.35 -27.80
C LYS A 37 -12.55 -4.75 -27.25
N SER A 38 -12.90 -5.04 -26.02
CA SER A 38 -14.15 -4.52 -25.46
C SER A 38 -13.96 -3.07 -25.03
N HIS A 39 -14.57 -2.17 -25.81
CA HIS A 39 -14.83 -0.81 -25.35
C HIS A 39 -15.90 -0.88 -24.28
N ILE A 40 -15.63 -0.29 -23.14
CA ILE A 40 -16.64 -0.16 -22.10
C ILE A 40 -17.35 1.16 -22.35
N PRO A 41 -18.68 1.15 -22.48
CA PRO A 41 -19.43 2.36 -22.72
C PRO A 41 -19.23 3.36 -21.59
N GLU A 42 -18.88 4.57 -21.94
CA GLU A 42 -18.74 5.70 -21.06
C GLU A 42 -20.07 6.41 -20.86
N ARG A 43 -20.30 6.87 -19.65
CA ARG A 43 -21.45 7.72 -19.32
C ARG A 43 -20.95 9.03 -18.77
N GLN A 44 -21.17 10.12 -19.49
CA GLN A 44 -20.85 11.45 -18.99
C GLN A 44 -21.96 11.89 -18.01
N LYS A 45 -21.60 12.13 -16.76
CA LYS A 45 -22.52 12.61 -15.73
C LYS A 45 -22.51 14.13 -15.58
N ARG A 46 -21.33 14.74 -15.69
CA ARG A 46 -21.10 16.18 -15.62
C ARG A 46 -19.96 16.55 -16.56
N LYS A 47 -19.77 17.85 -16.81
CA LYS A 47 -18.79 18.36 -17.77
C LYS A 47 -17.39 17.72 -17.68
N ASP A 48 -16.94 17.35 -16.46
CA ASP A 48 -15.61 16.80 -16.21
C ASP A 48 -15.65 15.51 -15.39
N GLN A 49 -16.81 14.84 -15.38
CA GLN A 49 -17.03 13.60 -14.65
C GLN A 49 -17.62 12.53 -15.56
N PHE A 50 -16.90 11.42 -15.67
CA PHE A 50 -17.29 10.26 -16.45
C PHE A 50 -17.49 9.06 -15.54
N GLU A 51 -18.48 8.25 -15.84
CA GLU A 51 -18.77 7.00 -15.16
C GLU A 51 -18.59 5.83 -16.11
N VAL A 52 -17.84 4.84 -15.68
CA VAL A 52 -17.67 3.57 -16.38
C VAL A 52 -18.13 2.46 -15.46
N GLU A 53 -19.07 1.66 -15.92
CA GLU A 53 -19.59 0.53 -15.17
C GLU A 53 -18.92 -0.76 -15.63
N PHE A 54 -18.42 -1.53 -14.65
CA PHE A 54 -17.80 -2.83 -14.87
C PHE A 54 -18.61 -3.92 -14.17
N THR A 55 -18.79 -5.03 -14.85
CA THR A 55 -19.31 -6.23 -14.20
C THR A 55 -18.19 -6.88 -13.36
N GLU A 56 -18.57 -7.59 -12.30
CA GLU A 56 -17.63 -8.31 -11.43
C GLU A 56 -16.72 -9.25 -12.23
N LYS A 57 -17.25 -9.98 -13.19
CA LYS A 57 -16.50 -10.85 -14.10
C LYS A 57 -15.39 -10.12 -14.88
N VAL A 58 -15.64 -8.88 -15.28
CA VAL A 58 -14.66 -8.04 -15.98
C VAL A 58 -13.55 -7.63 -15.01
N MET A 59 -13.88 -7.32 -13.78
CA MET A 59 -12.92 -6.93 -12.75
C MET A 59 -12.03 -8.10 -12.32
N GLU A 60 -12.56 -9.32 -12.21
CA GLU A 60 -11.81 -10.53 -11.91
C GLU A 60 -10.79 -10.89 -13.00
N THR A 61 -11.14 -10.68 -14.25
CA THR A 61 -10.30 -11.06 -15.40
C THR A 61 -9.28 -10.00 -15.81
N ASN A 62 -9.50 -8.74 -15.42
CA ASN A 62 -8.65 -7.62 -15.80
C ASN A 62 -8.15 -6.87 -14.56
N ARG A 63 -6.84 -6.81 -14.38
CA ARG A 63 -6.20 -6.08 -13.27
C ARG A 63 -5.88 -4.62 -13.60
N SER A 64 -6.04 -4.24 -14.84
CA SER A 64 -5.82 -2.87 -15.29
C SER A 64 -6.61 -2.59 -16.56
N PHE A 65 -6.93 -1.34 -16.78
CA PHE A 65 -7.48 -0.86 -18.03
C PHE A 65 -6.64 0.32 -18.54
N ARG A 66 -6.69 0.55 -19.84
CA ARG A 66 -6.11 1.70 -20.49
C ARG A 66 -7.21 2.75 -20.64
N LEU A 67 -7.00 3.92 -20.04
CA LEU A 67 -7.84 5.07 -20.23
C LEU A 67 -7.25 5.89 -21.37
N ARG A 68 -8.04 6.14 -22.41
CA ARG A 68 -7.73 7.07 -23.48
C ARG A 68 -8.69 8.26 -23.41
N LEU A 69 -8.12 9.44 -23.40
CA LEU A 69 -8.84 10.69 -23.34
C LEU A 69 -8.50 11.50 -24.60
N THR A 70 -9.52 12.07 -25.23
CA THR A 70 -9.36 12.98 -26.35
C THR A 70 -9.93 14.35 -25.95
N ASP A 71 -9.17 15.40 -26.14
CA ASP A 71 -9.61 16.78 -25.92
C ASP A 71 -10.32 17.36 -27.16
N ARG A 72 -10.77 18.60 -27.07
CA ARG A 72 -11.43 19.29 -28.18
C ARG A 72 -10.51 19.62 -29.36
N LEU A 73 -9.22 19.56 -29.16
CA LEU A 73 -8.20 19.80 -30.18
C LEU A 73 -7.71 18.48 -30.81
N ASP A 74 -8.41 17.37 -30.50
CA ASP A 74 -8.08 16.01 -30.94
C ASP A 74 -6.74 15.47 -30.38
N ASN A 75 -6.20 16.08 -29.34
CA ASN A 75 -5.05 15.53 -28.64
C ASN A 75 -5.48 14.29 -27.84
N LYS A 76 -4.65 13.24 -27.91
CA LYS A 76 -4.90 11.96 -27.27
C LYS A 76 -3.95 11.73 -26.10
N TYR A 77 -4.52 11.42 -24.94
CA TYR A 77 -3.78 11.12 -23.72
C TYR A 77 -4.11 9.71 -23.28
N GLU A 78 -3.10 8.92 -22.94
CA GLU A 78 -3.29 7.55 -22.48
C GLU A 78 -2.68 7.34 -21.10
N ARG A 79 -3.41 6.59 -20.25
CA ARG A 79 -2.95 6.16 -18.93
C ARG A 79 -3.42 4.74 -18.66
N PHE A 80 -2.53 3.94 -18.08
CA PHE A 80 -2.89 2.65 -17.50
C PHE A 80 -3.27 2.87 -16.04
N LEU A 81 -4.47 2.42 -15.68
CA LEU A 81 -5.00 2.51 -14.33
C LEU A 81 -5.27 1.10 -13.81
N PRO A 82 -4.84 0.78 -12.58
CA PRO A 82 -5.17 -0.49 -11.97
C PRO A 82 -6.67 -0.56 -11.67
N ILE A 83 -7.29 -1.72 -11.86
CA ILE A 83 -8.62 -2.02 -11.36
C ILE A 83 -8.44 -2.54 -9.94
N ALA A 84 -8.94 -1.81 -8.96
CA ALA A 84 -8.98 -2.27 -7.59
C ALA A 84 -10.10 -3.31 -7.48
N THR A 85 -9.76 -4.58 -7.69
CA THR A 85 -10.70 -5.70 -7.62
C THR A 85 -11.05 -6.11 -6.20
N ASP A 86 -10.23 -5.68 -5.24
CA ASP A 86 -10.42 -6.05 -3.84
C ASP A 86 -9.83 -4.93 -2.95
N LYS A 87 -10.70 -4.05 -2.46
CA LYS A 87 -10.32 -2.97 -1.54
C LYS A 87 -9.85 -3.50 -0.19
N GLU A 88 -10.18 -4.74 0.11
CA GLU A 88 -9.89 -5.37 1.39
C GLU A 88 -8.48 -5.95 1.41
N GLN A 89 -7.91 -6.31 0.25
CA GLN A 89 -6.58 -6.91 0.18
C GLN A 89 -5.46 -5.86 0.23
N TYR A 90 -4.44 -6.19 1.00
CA TYR A 90 -3.27 -5.34 1.19
C TYR A 90 -1.99 -6.17 1.38
N ASN A 91 -0.84 -5.54 1.16
CA ASN A 91 0.48 -6.06 1.47
C ASN A 91 1.15 -5.17 2.50
N VAL A 92 1.96 -5.79 3.37
CA VAL A 92 2.73 -5.10 4.40
C VAL A 92 4.20 -5.49 4.26
N PHE A 93 5.05 -4.50 4.35
CA PHE A 93 6.49 -4.66 4.29
C PHE A 93 7.11 -4.08 5.55
N PHE A 94 8.12 -4.75 6.09
CA PHE A 94 8.85 -4.36 7.28
C PHE A 94 10.28 -4.02 6.90
N TYR A 95 10.76 -2.88 7.37
CA TYR A 95 12.09 -2.36 7.10
C TYR A 95 12.78 -2.07 8.42
N PRO A 96 13.56 -3.03 8.97
CA PRO A 96 14.39 -2.77 10.14
C PRO A 96 15.43 -1.69 9.86
N GLU A 97 15.60 -0.75 10.76
CA GLU A 97 16.68 0.23 10.71
C GLU A 97 18.03 -0.51 10.78
N GLY A 98 18.97 -0.16 9.88
CA GLY A 98 20.21 -0.91 9.73
C GLY A 98 20.07 -2.20 8.89
N GLY A 99 18.88 -2.49 8.31
CA GLY A 99 18.65 -3.56 7.35
C GLY A 99 18.36 -4.95 7.93
N SER A 100 18.63 -5.18 9.22
CA SER A 100 18.41 -6.47 9.90
C SER A 100 17.92 -6.28 11.33
N LEU A 101 17.12 -7.22 11.83
CA LEU A 101 16.81 -7.30 13.25
C LEU A 101 17.98 -7.92 14.01
N VAL A 102 18.36 -7.30 15.12
CA VAL A 102 19.46 -7.74 15.99
C VAL A 102 18.92 -8.20 17.34
N ASN A 103 19.29 -9.40 17.74
CA ASN A 103 18.86 -9.98 19.01
C ASN A 103 19.36 -9.18 20.22
N GLY A 104 18.53 -9.03 21.25
CA GLY A 104 18.88 -8.47 22.54
C GLY A 104 19.02 -6.94 22.57
N VAL A 105 18.78 -6.25 21.47
CA VAL A 105 18.81 -4.78 21.39
C VAL A 105 17.48 -4.24 20.86
N SER A 106 17.20 -2.96 21.13
CA SER A 106 16.02 -2.31 20.56
C SER A 106 16.20 -2.09 19.08
N ASN A 107 15.27 -2.62 18.28
CA ASN A 107 15.23 -2.44 16.82
C ASN A 107 14.03 -1.57 16.46
N ARG A 108 14.28 -0.53 15.69
CA ARG A 108 13.25 0.31 15.10
C ARG A 108 12.89 -0.22 13.72
N ILE A 109 11.59 -0.42 13.47
CA ILE A 109 11.11 -1.05 12.25
C ILE A 109 10.08 -0.13 11.59
N ALA A 110 10.37 0.30 10.37
CA ALA A 110 9.40 1.01 9.57
C ALA A 110 8.44 0.02 8.89
N ILE A 111 7.18 0.42 8.79
CA ILE A 111 6.11 -0.33 8.14
C ILE A 111 5.72 0.41 6.87
N LYS A 112 5.50 -0.34 5.79
CA LYS A 112 4.85 0.15 4.58
C LYS A 112 3.66 -0.73 4.23
N ALA A 113 2.47 -0.15 4.19
CA ALA A 113 1.24 -0.82 3.85
C ALA A 113 0.68 -0.31 2.51
N ILE A 114 0.41 -1.21 1.58
CA ILE A 114 -0.06 -0.92 0.23
C ILE A 114 -1.24 -1.82 -0.08
N GLY A 115 -2.36 -1.23 -0.45
CA GLY A 115 -3.53 -1.96 -0.96
C GLY A 115 -3.30 -2.51 -2.37
N ASN A 116 -4.14 -3.41 -2.81
CA ASN A 116 -4.05 -4.03 -4.15
C ASN A 116 -4.17 -3.03 -5.30
N SER A 117 -4.77 -1.88 -5.06
CA SER A 117 -4.84 -0.78 -6.03
C SER A 117 -3.53 -0.02 -6.20
N GLY A 118 -2.48 -0.36 -5.43
CA GLY A 118 -1.23 0.38 -5.35
C GLY A 118 -1.29 1.63 -4.46
N ASN A 119 -2.46 1.96 -3.93
CA ASN A 119 -2.63 3.05 -2.98
C ASN A 119 -2.17 2.63 -1.58
N THR A 120 -1.76 3.59 -0.79
CA THR A 120 -1.44 3.37 0.62
C THR A 120 -2.70 3.05 1.42
N THR A 121 -2.57 2.23 2.46
CA THR A 121 -3.69 1.86 3.33
C THR A 121 -3.32 2.01 4.81
N ALA A 122 -4.31 2.40 5.62
CA ALA A 122 -4.15 2.46 7.05
C ALA A 122 -4.39 1.07 7.67
N LEU A 123 -3.50 0.67 8.58
CA LEU A 123 -3.57 -0.60 9.30
C LEU A 123 -3.38 -0.39 10.79
N SER A 124 -4.02 -1.26 11.57
CA SER A 124 -3.67 -1.53 12.96
C SER A 124 -2.88 -2.83 13.03
N LEU A 125 -1.80 -2.84 13.80
CA LEU A 125 -0.93 -4.00 13.95
C LEU A 125 -0.73 -4.32 15.43
N CYS A 126 -0.76 -5.61 15.77
CA CYS A 126 -0.31 -6.13 17.06
C CYS A 126 0.84 -7.08 16.79
N ILE A 127 2.02 -6.78 17.35
CA ILE A 127 3.21 -7.61 17.20
C ILE A 127 3.23 -8.63 18.33
N ARG A 128 3.35 -9.91 17.96
CA ARG A 128 3.34 -11.04 18.87
C ARG A 128 4.55 -11.94 18.65
N ASP A 129 4.95 -12.65 19.68
CA ASP A 129 5.93 -13.74 19.55
C ASP A 129 5.24 -15.07 19.17
N ASP A 130 6.04 -16.12 19.02
CA ASP A 130 5.61 -17.49 18.71
C ASP A 130 4.82 -18.15 19.84
N ALA A 131 4.91 -17.66 21.09
CA ALA A 131 4.05 -18.07 22.19
C ALA A 131 2.68 -17.37 22.19
N GLY A 132 2.51 -16.35 21.34
CA GLY A 132 1.29 -15.55 21.22
C GLY A 132 1.25 -14.33 22.13
N ASP A 133 2.33 -14.05 22.88
CA ASP A 133 2.42 -12.90 23.77
C ASP A 133 2.55 -11.59 22.96
N SER A 134 1.76 -10.60 23.35
CA SER A 134 1.78 -9.27 22.69
C SER A 134 2.97 -8.44 23.19
N LEU A 135 3.81 -8.00 22.27
CA LEU A 135 4.96 -7.15 22.56
C LEU A 135 4.63 -5.66 22.43
N THR A 136 4.00 -5.28 21.33
CA THR A 136 3.69 -3.88 21.04
C THR A 136 2.56 -3.78 20.02
N VAL A 137 1.98 -2.59 19.93
CA VAL A 137 0.98 -2.24 18.93
C VAL A 137 1.49 -1.09 18.08
N ALA A 138 1.10 -1.07 16.82
CA ALA A 138 1.45 -0.02 15.88
C ALA A 138 0.29 0.31 14.96
N THR A 139 0.32 1.46 14.34
CA THR A 139 -0.62 1.87 13.31
C THR A 139 0.12 2.49 12.14
N THR A 140 -0.36 2.25 10.93
CA THR A 140 0.04 3.07 9.79
C THR A 140 -0.98 4.19 9.62
N LYS A 141 -0.49 5.39 9.28
CA LYS A 141 -1.35 6.51 8.90
C LYS A 141 -1.92 6.28 7.49
N THR A 142 -2.74 7.20 7.01
CA THR A 142 -3.25 7.19 5.62
C THR A 142 -2.15 7.16 4.56
N SER A 143 -0.94 7.62 4.89
CA SER A 143 0.27 7.46 4.08
C SER A 143 0.75 6.01 3.93
N GLY A 144 0.14 5.05 4.65
CA GLY A 144 0.55 3.66 4.71
C GLY A 144 1.88 3.44 5.44
N VAL A 145 2.40 4.46 6.14
CA VAL A 145 3.68 4.40 6.86
C VAL A 145 3.43 4.41 8.36
N GLY A 146 4.12 3.56 9.07
CA GLY A 146 4.16 3.49 10.53
C GLY A 146 5.54 3.06 11.02
N VAL A 147 5.74 3.10 12.32
CA VAL A 147 6.99 2.68 12.98
C VAL A 147 6.65 2.02 14.30
N PHE A 148 7.41 1.00 14.67
CA PHE A 148 7.39 0.39 16.01
C PHE A 148 8.78 -0.06 16.41
N GLU A 149 8.94 -0.39 17.68
CA GLU A 149 10.18 -0.90 18.25
C GLU A 149 9.94 -2.22 18.99
N ILE A 150 10.90 -3.15 18.87
CA ILE A 150 10.94 -4.41 19.63
C ILE A 150 12.38 -4.74 20.01
N VAL A 151 12.51 -5.57 21.07
CA VAL A 151 13.77 -6.20 21.47
C VAL A 151 13.64 -7.70 21.21
N PRO A 152 14.09 -8.20 20.04
CA PRO A 152 13.98 -9.61 19.72
C PRO A 152 14.87 -10.46 20.64
N GLN A 153 14.37 -11.62 21.02
CA GLN A 153 15.11 -12.62 21.80
C GLN A 153 15.64 -13.70 20.85
N ASN A 154 16.81 -14.24 21.19
CA ASN A 154 17.41 -15.30 20.42
C ASN A 154 16.50 -16.55 20.37
N GLY A 155 16.32 -17.11 19.16
CA GLY A 155 15.50 -18.29 18.94
C GLY A 155 13.99 -18.05 18.84
N LYS A 156 13.51 -16.81 19.08
CA LYS A 156 12.08 -16.47 18.93
C LYS A 156 11.75 -15.96 17.53
N GLN A 157 10.56 -16.31 17.07
CA GLN A 157 9.95 -15.77 15.85
C GLN A 157 8.85 -14.78 16.22
N TYR A 158 8.70 -13.73 15.40
CA TYR A 158 7.72 -12.66 15.64
C TYR A 158 6.76 -12.52 14.46
N TYR A 159 5.51 -12.16 14.77
CA TYR A 159 4.43 -12.03 13.80
C TYR A 159 3.67 -10.72 14.00
N ALA A 160 3.34 -10.07 12.91
CA ALA A 160 2.44 -8.94 12.91
C ALA A 160 1.02 -9.40 12.57
N HIS A 161 0.11 -9.26 13.51
CA HIS A 161 -1.32 -9.41 13.32
C HIS A 161 -1.87 -8.08 12.81
N CYS A 162 -2.11 -7.99 11.53
CA CYS A 162 -2.50 -6.77 10.85
C CYS A 162 -4.00 -6.77 10.57
N MET A 163 -4.66 -5.63 10.70
CA MET A 163 -6.05 -5.43 10.35
C MET A 163 -6.24 -4.08 9.66
N ASN A 164 -6.95 -4.07 8.53
CA ASN A 164 -7.28 -2.85 7.83
C ASN A 164 -8.62 -2.25 8.32
N LEU A 165 -8.99 -1.09 7.79
CA LEU A 165 -10.24 -0.39 8.14
C LEU A 165 -11.51 -1.15 7.72
N TYR A 166 -11.38 -2.16 6.85
CA TYR A 166 -12.49 -3.00 6.38
C TYR A 166 -12.65 -4.29 7.20
N GLY A 167 -11.81 -4.50 8.23
CA GLY A 167 -11.83 -5.68 9.08
C GLY A 167 -11.05 -6.89 8.52
N THR A 168 -10.40 -6.75 7.37
CA THR A 168 -9.58 -7.83 6.79
C THR A 168 -8.31 -8.00 7.61
N SER A 169 -8.10 -9.21 8.13
CA SER A 169 -6.96 -9.56 8.97
C SER A 169 -5.94 -10.40 8.21
N LYS A 170 -4.66 -10.19 8.51
CA LYS A 170 -3.52 -11.00 8.05
C LYS A 170 -2.50 -11.17 9.15
N ILE A 171 -1.89 -12.35 9.21
CA ILE A 171 -0.74 -12.62 10.06
C ILE A 171 0.49 -12.69 9.15
N ILE A 172 1.48 -11.87 9.41
CA ILE A 172 2.67 -11.73 8.56
C ILE A 172 3.90 -11.91 9.44
N PRO A 173 4.83 -12.84 9.10
CA PRO A 173 6.05 -13.00 9.86
C PRO A 173 6.94 -11.75 9.72
N LEU A 174 7.57 -11.35 10.81
CA LEU A 174 8.65 -10.37 10.77
C LEU A 174 9.94 -11.03 10.23
N PRO A 175 10.88 -10.24 9.71
CA PRO A 175 12.21 -10.74 9.39
C PRO A 175 12.86 -11.43 10.61
N ASN A 176 13.61 -12.48 10.38
CA ASN A 176 14.32 -13.18 11.46
C ASN A 176 15.38 -12.28 12.07
N ALA A 177 15.41 -12.24 13.40
CA ALA A 177 16.49 -11.57 14.13
C ALA A 177 17.76 -12.41 14.12
N ARG A 178 18.92 -11.75 14.13
CA ARG A 178 20.24 -12.37 14.06
C ARG A 178 21.12 -11.87 15.21
N SER A 179 22.06 -12.69 15.62
CA SER A 179 23.21 -12.23 16.43
C SER A 179 24.19 -11.52 15.49
N SER A 180 24.17 -10.20 15.47
CA SER A 180 24.88 -9.37 14.50
C SER A 180 25.07 -7.96 15.05
N TYR A 181 25.51 -7.06 14.20
CA TYR A 181 25.62 -5.64 14.47
C TYR A 181 24.47 -4.89 13.78
N GLY A 182 23.90 -3.91 14.48
CA GLY A 182 22.93 -2.97 13.94
C GLY A 182 23.52 -1.57 13.92
N LEU A 183 23.22 -0.80 12.87
CA LEU A 183 23.57 0.61 12.80
C LEU A 183 22.30 1.45 12.87
N ARG A 184 22.26 2.37 13.83
CA ARG A 184 21.19 3.37 13.94
C ARG A 184 21.79 4.75 13.72
N ILE A 185 21.14 5.57 12.91
CA ILE A 185 21.56 6.94 12.64
C ILE A 185 20.47 7.89 13.13
N GLU A 186 20.82 8.80 14.00
CA GLU A 186 19.97 9.88 14.49
C GLU A 186 20.46 11.22 13.93
N ALA A 187 19.56 11.97 13.32
CA ALA A 187 19.83 13.32 12.88
C ALA A 187 19.44 14.32 13.98
N THR A 188 20.34 15.21 14.35
CA THR A 188 20.07 16.42 15.13
C THR A 188 20.07 17.63 14.21
N ASP A 189 19.75 18.82 14.73
CA ASP A 189 19.68 20.05 13.91
C ASP A 189 21.01 20.37 13.18
N SER A 190 22.15 19.89 13.69
CA SER A 190 23.48 20.23 13.15
C SER A 190 24.42 19.05 12.97
N THR A 191 24.05 17.84 13.44
CA THR A 191 24.94 16.67 13.41
C THR A 191 24.17 15.38 13.13
N PHE A 192 24.91 14.35 12.73
CA PHE A 192 24.43 12.97 12.68
C PHE A 192 25.17 12.17 13.76
N GLN A 193 24.40 11.42 14.55
CA GLN A 193 24.96 10.46 15.52
C GLN A 193 24.74 9.05 14.97
N ALA A 194 25.81 8.27 14.92
CA ALA A 194 25.78 6.86 14.52
C ALA A 194 25.97 5.98 15.75
N HIS A 195 24.98 5.13 16.02
CA HIS A 195 25.01 4.19 17.14
C HIS A 195 25.20 2.77 16.59
N LEU A 196 26.32 2.16 16.94
CA LEU A 196 26.57 0.75 16.67
C LEU A 196 26.00 -0.08 17.83
N GLN A 197 25.05 -0.94 17.52
CA GLN A 197 24.42 -1.85 18.46
C GLN A 197 24.87 -3.28 18.17
N THR A 198 25.13 -4.08 19.19
CA THR A 198 25.52 -5.49 19.02
C THR A 198 24.75 -6.37 19.99
N SER A 199 24.44 -7.60 19.57
CA SER A 199 23.94 -8.62 20.47
C SER A 199 25.05 -9.02 21.45
N THR A 200 24.69 -9.13 22.72
CA THR A 200 25.63 -9.54 23.79
C THR A 200 26.27 -10.93 23.60
N ALA A 201 25.72 -11.75 22.69
CA ALA A 201 26.23 -13.09 22.38
C ALA A 201 27.37 -13.11 21.32
N GLY A 202 27.84 -11.96 20.85
CA GLY A 202 28.79 -11.86 19.71
C GLY A 202 30.18 -11.30 20.08
N ILE A 203 30.50 -11.09 21.32
CA ILE A 203 31.87 -10.64 21.76
C ILE A 203 32.58 -11.85 22.35
N SER A 204 33.01 -12.79 21.51
CA SER A 204 34.18 -13.61 21.84
C SER A 204 35.41 -12.80 21.43
N GLN A 205 36.19 -12.41 22.40
CA GLN A 205 37.53 -11.84 22.25
C GLN A 205 38.44 -12.81 21.49
#